data_d2dd6fa331e5c5602b52e8e51327f714
#
_entry.id   d2dd6fa331e5c5602b52e8e51327f714
#
_cell.length_a   1.000
_cell.length_b   1.000
_cell.length_c   1.000
_cell.angle_alpha   90.00
_cell.angle_beta   90.00
_cell.angle_gamma   90.00
#
_symmetry.space_group_name_H-M   'P 1'
#
loop_
_entity.id
_entity.type
_entity.pdbx_description
1 polymer ?
#
loop_
_entity_poly.entity_id
_entity_poly.type
_entity_poly.pdbx_seq_one_letter_code
_entity_poly.pdbx_strand_id
1 'polypeptide(L)'
;MRQIVPEHVVARAAEYADGTRTPVEPDNAATVVLLRDGDAGPEAYLLKRQASMAFAAGMAVFPGGGVDAGDGQADGSTWIGPTPAQWAARLETTEDLARVLVFAAARETFEETGVLLAGRDAGDLITDTHESGVERDRERVVNKEISFADF
;
A
#
# COMPACT_ATOMS: atom_id res chain seq x y z
N MET A 1 -11.71 6.68 30.41
CA MET A 1 -12.57 7.70 29.79
C MET A 1 -13.53 7.00 28.84
N ARG A 2 -14.85 7.04 29.06
CA ARG A 2 -15.83 6.45 28.14
C ARG A 2 -15.92 7.36 26.91
N GLN A 3 -15.53 6.87 25.75
CA GLN A 3 -15.68 7.60 24.49
C GLN A 3 -17.15 7.56 24.09
N ILE A 4 -17.81 8.71 24.05
CA ILE A 4 -19.21 8.82 23.62
C ILE A 4 -19.21 8.86 22.09
N VAL A 5 -19.87 7.89 21.48
CA VAL A 5 -20.05 7.86 20.02
C VAL A 5 -21.02 8.98 19.63
N PRO A 6 -20.68 9.83 18.64
CA PRO A 6 -21.58 10.90 18.19
C PRO A 6 -22.92 10.38 17.67
N GLU A 7 -24.02 11.11 17.92
CA GLU A 7 -25.38 10.69 17.55
C GLU A 7 -25.55 10.36 16.06
N HIS A 8 -24.89 11.15 15.18
CA HIS A 8 -24.94 10.89 13.73
C HIS A 8 -24.29 9.56 13.33
N VAL A 9 -23.30 9.08 14.10
CA VAL A 9 -22.67 7.77 13.86
C VAL A 9 -23.61 6.65 14.31
N VAL A 10 -24.28 6.83 15.44
CA VAL A 10 -25.28 5.88 15.95
C VAL A 10 -26.47 5.78 14.98
N ALA A 11 -26.97 6.91 14.50
CA ALA A 11 -28.07 6.96 13.52
C ALA A 11 -27.69 6.24 12.22
N ARG A 12 -26.47 6.51 11.70
CA ARG A 12 -25.97 5.84 10.48
C ARG A 12 -25.78 4.32 10.69
N ALA A 13 -25.32 3.90 11.85
CA ALA A 13 -25.20 2.47 12.18
C ALA A 13 -26.57 1.78 12.20
N ALA A 14 -27.62 2.46 12.70
CA ALA A 14 -28.99 1.95 12.67
C ALA A 14 -29.52 1.76 11.25
N GLU A 15 -29.23 2.70 10.32
CA GLU A 15 -29.60 2.61 8.90
C GLU A 15 -28.98 1.36 8.21
N TYR A 16 -27.77 0.96 8.60
CA TYR A 16 -27.16 -0.28 8.11
C TYR A 16 -27.77 -1.52 8.75
N ALA A 17 -28.13 -1.44 10.05
CA ALA A 17 -28.70 -2.57 10.78
C ALA A 17 -30.12 -2.90 10.35
N ASP A 18 -30.92 -1.90 9.98
CA ASP A 18 -32.30 -2.07 9.52
C ASP A 18 -32.45 -2.27 8.00
N GLY A 19 -31.32 -2.22 7.26
CA GLY A 19 -31.26 -2.44 5.81
C GLY A 19 -31.71 -1.25 4.96
N THR A 20 -31.97 -0.08 5.55
CA THR A 20 -32.29 1.15 4.80
C THR A 20 -31.08 1.72 4.07
N ARG A 21 -29.89 1.28 4.48
CA ARG A 21 -28.62 1.64 3.83
C ARG A 21 -27.82 0.40 3.45
N THR A 22 -27.45 0.30 2.19
CA THR A 22 -26.56 -0.75 1.70
C THR A 22 -25.11 -0.35 1.93
N PRO A 23 -24.25 -1.23 2.51
CA PRO A 23 -22.82 -1.00 2.56
C PRO A 23 -22.23 -0.85 1.15
N VAL A 24 -21.24 0.04 1.01
CA VAL A 24 -20.45 0.09 -0.22
C VAL A 24 -19.58 -1.16 -0.30
N GLU A 25 -19.33 -1.65 -1.51
CA GLU A 25 -18.38 -2.73 -1.73
C GLU A 25 -16.98 -2.27 -1.32
N PRO A 26 -16.25 -3.06 -0.51
CA PRO A 26 -14.89 -2.69 -0.10
C PRO A 26 -13.92 -2.70 -1.29
N ASP A 27 -13.11 -1.66 -1.40
CA ASP A 27 -11.98 -1.62 -2.34
C ASP A 27 -10.78 -2.36 -1.76
N ASN A 28 -10.00 -2.99 -2.65
CA ASN A 28 -8.75 -3.63 -2.26
C ASN A 28 -7.65 -2.58 -2.02
N ALA A 29 -6.89 -2.77 -0.95
CA ALA A 29 -5.77 -1.92 -0.59
C ALA A 29 -4.64 -2.73 0.05
N ALA A 30 -3.43 -2.19 0.02
CA ALA A 30 -2.27 -2.79 0.64
C ALA A 30 -1.59 -1.80 1.61
N THR A 31 -1.05 -2.32 2.71
CA THR A 31 -0.25 -1.54 3.66
C THR A 31 1.03 -2.30 3.97
N VAL A 32 2.16 -1.59 4.00
CA VAL A 32 3.49 -2.17 4.22
C VAL A 32 4.07 -1.66 5.54
N VAL A 33 4.51 -2.59 6.38
CA VAL A 33 5.28 -2.26 7.59
C VAL A 33 6.76 -2.44 7.26
N LEU A 34 7.46 -1.33 6.98
CA LEU A 34 8.91 -1.32 6.77
C LEU A 34 9.60 -1.34 8.13
N LEU A 35 10.46 -2.31 8.34
CA LEU A 35 11.23 -2.47 9.57
C LEU A 35 12.73 -2.44 9.27
N ARG A 36 13.51 -1.91 10.21
CA ARG A 36 14.97 -2.04 10.22
C ARG A 36 15.46 -2.35 11.63
N ASP A 37 16.64 -2.90 11.73
CA ASP A 37 17.35 -3.03 13.00
C ASP A 37 17.89 -1.65 13.42
N GLY A 38 17.57 -1.25 14.64
CA GLY A 38 18.10 -0.05 15.28
C GLY A 38 18.87 -0.39 16.54
N ASP A 39 19.63 0.55 17.07
CA ASP A 39 20.51 0.36 18.26
C ASP A 39 19.72 -0.06 19.51
N ALA A 40 18.48 0.39 19.64
CA ALA A 40 17.61 0.09 20.78
C ALA A 40 16.56 -1.03 20.48
N GLY A 41 16.61 -1.64 19.31
CA GLY A 41 15.67 -2.66 18.84
C GLY A 41 15.04 -2.29 17.50
N PRO A 42 14.07 -3.09 17.01
CA PRO A 42 13.46 -2.83 15.71
C PRO A 42 12.79 -1.47 15.63
N GLU A 43 13.02 -0.78 14.53
CA GLU A 43 12.41 0.51 14.19
C GLU A 43 11.44 0.33 13.02
N ALA A 44 10.28 0.99 13.09
CA ALA A 44 9.30 1.02 12.01
C ALA A 44 9.28 2.39 11.32
N TYR A 45 9.20 2.37 9.98
CA TYR A 45 9.02 3.59 9.19
C TYR A 45 7.55 4.02 9.22
N LEU A 46 7.30 5.27 9.58
CA LEU A 46 5.96 5.84 9.63
C LEU A 46 5.92 7.17 8.87
N LEU A 47 4.84 7.36 8.12
CA LEU A 47 4.49 8.62 7.49
C LEU A 47 3.60 9.44 8.41
N LYS A 48 3.80 10.76 8.47
CA LYS A 48 2.90 11.68 9.16
C LYS A 48 1.92 12.27 8.14
N ARG A 49 0.64 11.93 8.26
CA ARG A 49 -0.39 12.50 7.39
C ARG A 49 -0.53 14.00 7.62
N GLN A 50 -0.74 14.75 6.53
CA GLN A 50 -0.96 16.19 6.63
C GLN A 50 -2.24 16.50 7.41
N ALA A 51 -2.22 17.57 8.19
CA ALA A 51 -3.36 18.00 9.01
C ALA A 51 -4.59 18.41 8.18
N SER A 52 -4.41 18.69 6.90
CA SER A 52 -5.47 19.05 5.95
C SER A 52 -6.24 17.86 5.36
N MET A 53 -5.78 16.62 5.61
CA MET A 53 -6.43 15.44 5.05
C MET A 53 -7.76 15.13 5.75
N ALA A 54 -8.76 14.71 4.98
CA ALA A 54 -10.11 14.43 5.48
C ALA A 54 -10.18 13.24 6.44
N PHE A 55 -9.23 12.29 6.34
CA PHE A 55 -9.19 11.09 7.18
C PHE A 55 -7.83 10.96 7.87
N ALA A 56 -7.84 10.64 9.16
CA ALA A 56 -6.64 10.42 9.99
C ALA A 56 -5.62 11.57 9.93
N ALA A 57 -6.09 12.82 9.88
CA ALA A 57 -5.25 14.02 9.85
C ALA A 57 -4.23 14.05 10.99
N GLY A 58 -2.96 14.28 10.69
CA GLY A 58 -1.87 14.36 11.65
C GLY A 58 -1.47 13.05 12.33
N MET A 59 -2.10 11.93 11.99
CA MET A 59 -1.75 10.60 12.52
C MET A 59 -0.50 10.05 11.83
N ALA A 60 0.24 9.21 12.56
CA ALA A 60 1.29 8.38 11.99
C ALA A 60 0.65 7.14 11.36
N VAL A 61 1.04 6.84 10.13
CA VAL A 61 0.51 5.70 9.35
C VAL A 61 1.66 4.97 8.66
N PHE A 62 1.45 3.70 8.35
CA PHE A 62 2.35 2.96 7.49
C PHE A 62 2.11 3.34 6.01
N PRO A 63 3.12 3.21 5.14
CA PRO A 63 2.95 3.37 3.69
C PRO A 63 1.89 2.41 3.15
N GLY A 64 1.10 2.88 2.19
CA GLY A 64 0.10 2.05 1.54
C GLY A 64 -1.08 2.81 0.99
N GLY A 65 -1.82 2.16 0.11
CA GLY A 65 -2.98 2.73 -0.55
C GLY A 65 -3.81 1.71 -1.33
N GLY A 66 -4.71 2.21 -2.15
CA GLY A 66 -5.61 1.41 -2.97
C GLY A 66 -4.90 0.71 -4.12
N VAL A 67 -5.50 -0.37 -4.58
CA VAL A 67 -5.09 -1.02 -5.83
C VAL A 67 -5.45 -0.12 -7.02
N ASP A 68 -4.50 0.10 -7.92
CA ASP A 68 -4.70 0.77 -9.19
C ASP A 68 -4.88 -0.23 -10.34
N ALA A 69 -5.55 0.19 -11.42
CA ALA A 69 -5.74 -0.64 -12.61
C ALA A 69 -4.42 -1.10 -13.25
N GLY A 70 -3.35 -0.32 -13.10
CA GLY A 70 -2.00 -0.64 -13.57
C GLY A 70 -1.32 -1.78 -12.79
N ASP A 71 -1.68 -2.00 -11.53
CA ASP A 71 -1.06 -3.02 -10.68
C ASP A 71 -1.31 -4.46 -11.19
N GLY A 72 -2.37 -4.66 -11.98
CA GLY A 72 -2.68 -5.95 -12.61
C GLY A 72 -1.96 -6.22 -13.94
N GLN A 73 -1.27 -5.24 -14.51
CA GLN A 73 -0.68 -5.32 -15.86
C GLN A 73 0.75 -5.89 -15.87
N ALA A 74 1.38 -6.01 -14.70
CA ALA A 74 2.69 -6.63 -14.61
C ALA A 74 2.64 -8.09 -15.06
N ASP A 75 3.41 -8.42 -16.08
CA ASP A 75 3.58 -9.80 -16.46
C ASP A 75 4.46 -10.53 -15.41
N GLY A 76 4.38 -11.87 -15.37
CA GLY A 76 5.11 -12.65 -14.38
C GLY A 76 6.63 -12.66 -14.58
N SER A 77 7.17 -11.97 -15.61
CA SER A 77 8.61 -11.93 -15.93
C SER A 77 9.39 -11.02 -14.98
N THR A 78 8.69 -10.11 -14.30
CA THR A 78 9.27 -9.13 -13.39
C THR A 78 9.14 -9.52 -11.91
N TRP A 79 8.72 -10.73 -11.60
CA TRP A 79 8.46 -11.17 -10.24
C TRP A 79 9.68 -11.78 -9.56
N ILE A 80 10.07 -11.23 -8.41
CA ILE A 80 11.16 -11.74 -7.56
C ILE A 80 10.60 -12.12 -6.19
N GLY A 81 11.08 -13.24 -5.61
CA GLY A 81 10.68 -13.70 -4.28
C GLY A 81 9.53 -14.72 -4.31
N PRO A 82 8.68 -14.77 -3.27
CA PRO A 82 7.59 -15.74 -3.19
C PRO A 82 6.63 -15.58 -4.37
N THR A 83 6.27 -16.69 -5.01
CA THR A 83 5.39 -16.68 -6.20
C THR A 83 3.99 -16.15 -5.88
N PRO A 84 3.21 -15.70 -6.89
CA PRO A 84 1.81 -15.31 -6.70
C PRO A 84 0.98 -16.38 -5.99
N ALA A 85 1.19 -17.68 -6.30
CA ALA A 85 0.53 -18.79 -5.61
C ALA A 85 0.90 -18.86 -4.11
N GLN A 86 2.17 -18.61 -3.76
CA GLN A 86 2.59 -18.58 -2.37
C GLN A 86 2.02 -17.36 -1.62
N TRP A 87 1.91 -16.22 -2.28
CA TRP A 87 1.24 -15.06 -1.73
C TRP A 87 -0.27 -15.28 -1.59
N ALA A 88 -0.93 -15.90 -2.56
CA ALA A 88 -2.34 -16.25 -2.50
C ALA A 88 -2.65 -17.12 -1.28
N ALA A 89 -1.80 -18.13 -1.01
CA ALA A 89 -1.94 -18.98 0.17
C ALA A 89 -1.75 -18.21 1.48
N ARG A 90 -0.84 -17.21 1.54
CA ARG A 90 -0.59 -16.40 2.74
C ARG A 90 -1.70 -15.37 3.00
N LEU A 91 -2.26 -14.82 1.94
CA LEU A 91 -3.30 -13.78 1.99
C LEU A 91 -4.72 -14.37 1.95
N GLU A 92 -4.84 -15.70 1.84
CA GLU A 92 -6.11 -16.43 1.76
C GLU A 92 -7.01 -15.91 0.60
N THR A 93 -6.41 -15.70 -0.58
CA THR A 93 -7.06 -15.13 -1.74
C THR A 93 -6.69 -15.84 -3.04
N THR A 94 -7.13 -15.32 -4.20
CA THR A 94 -6.74 -15.83 -5.53
C THR A 94 -5.33 -15.37 -5.91
N GLU A 95 -4.66 -16.09 -6.82
CA GLU A 95 -3.33 -15.72 -7.33
C GLU A 95 -3.34 -14.35 -8.02
N ASP A 96 -4.40 -14.06 -8.78
CA ASP A 96 -4.56 -12.78 -9.46
C ASP A 96 -4.66 -11.62 -8.47
N LEU A 97 -5.49 -11.76 -7.43
CA LEU A 97 -5.62 -10.71 -6.43
C LEU A 97 -4.36 -10.58 -5.59
N ALA A 98 -3.72 -11.69 -5.21
CA ALA A 98 -2.46 -11.66 -4.47
C ALA A 98 -1.37 -10.91 -5.26
N ARG A 99 -1.24 -11.16 -6.57
CA ARG A 99 -0.32 -10.46 -7.45
C ARG A 99 -0.57 -8.96 -7.45
N VAL A 100 -1.82 -8.56 -7.66
CA VAL A 100 -2.23 -7.16 -7.68
C VAL A 100 -1.95 -6.47 -6.33
N LEU A 101 -2.26 -7.12 -5.22
CA LEU A 101 -2.01 -6.58 -3.88
C LEU A 101 -0.52 -6.39 -3.58
N VAL A 102 0.33 -7.33 -3.98
CA VAL A 102 1.78 -7.21 -3.77
C VAL A 102 2.37 -6.12 -4.65
N PHE A 103 1.89 -5.99 -5.90
CA PHE A 103 2.28 -4.88 -6.78
C PHE A 103 1.87 -3.52 -6.21
N ALA A 104 0.62 -3.38 -5.75
CA ALA A 104 0.13 -2.18 -5.08
C ALA A 104 0.99 -1.85 -3.85
N ALA A 105 1.34 -2.84 -3.03
CA ALA A 105 2.21 -2.67 -1.87
C ALA A 105 3.59 -2.10 -2.25
N ALA A 106 4.22 -2.64 -3.30
CA ALA A 106 5.52 -2.18 -3.77
C ALA A 106 5.43 -0.76 -4.37
N ARG A 107 4.42 -0.48 -5.20
CA ARG A 107 4.17 0.83 -5.82
C ARG A 107 3.93 1.91 -4.77
N GLU A 108 2.98 1.71 -3.86
CA GLU A 108 2.64 2.67 -2.80
C GLU A 108 3.84 2.96 -1.89
N THR A 109 4.62 1.92 -1.54
CA THR A 109 5.85 2.10 -0.78
C THR A 109 6.83 2.99 -1.53
N PHE A 110 7.05 2.75 -2.81
CA PHE A 110 7.95 3.54 -3.64
C PHE A 110 7.46 4.99 -3.80
N GLU A 111 6.18 5.18 -4.15
CA GLU A 111 5.56 6.50 -4.31
C GLU A 111 5.68 7.36 -3.04
N GLU A 112 5.35 6.79 -1.88
CA GLU A 112 5.24 7.53 -0.62
C GLU A 112 6.57 7.69 0.13
N THR A 113 7.53 6.78 -0.07
CA THR A 113 8.77 6.75 0.74
C THR A 113 10.06 6.81 -0.06
N GLY A 114 10.01 6.54 -1.36
CA GLY A 114 11.18 6.35 -2.20
C GLY A 114 11.87 4.98 -2.00
N VAL A 115 11.38 4.14 -1.09
CA VAL A 115 11.93 2.78 -0.89
C VAL A 115 11.41 1.87 -1.98
N LEU A 116 12.32 1.34 -2.79
CA LEU A 116 12.01 0.45 -3.91
C LEU A 116 12.14 -1.02 -3.48
N LEU A 117 11.00 -1.69 -3.35
CA LEU A 117 10.95 -3.13 -3.05
C LEU A 117 11.09 -3.95 -4.34
N ALA A 118 12.19 -3.73 -5.07
CA ALA A 118 12.51 -4.39 -6.32
C ALA A 118 14.02 -4.63 -6.43
N GLY A 119 14.42 -5.45 -7.39
CA GLY A 119 15.80 -5.78 -7.65
C GLY A 119 15.96 -6.49 -8.98
N ARG A 120 17.19 -6.81 -9.36
CA ARG A 120 17.49 -7.59 -10.57
C ARG A 120 17.29 -9.09 -10.33
N ASP A 121 17.53 -9.53 -9.12
CA ASP A 121 17.26 -10.89 -8.64
C ASP A 121 17.06 -10.89 -7.12
N ALA A 122 16.76 -12.05 -6.54
CA ALA A 122 16.45 -12.19 -5.11
C ALA A 122 17.59 -11.81 -4.14
N GLY A 123 18.82 -11.68 -4.66
CA GLY A 123 20.00 -11.31 -3.88
C GLY A 123 20.52 -9.89 -4.17
N ASP A 124 19.99 -9.23 -5.19
CA ASP A 124 20.44 -7.92 -5.67
C ASP A 124 19.30 -6.90 -5.65
N LEU A 125 18.82 -6.57 -4.43
CA LEU A 125 17.82 -5.53 -4.24
C LEU A 125 18.43 -4.15 -4.50
N ILE A 126 17.68 -3.27 -5.15
CA ILE A 126 18.05 -1.88 -5.37
C ILE A 126 17.94 -1.15 -4.02
N THR A 127 19.11 -0.85 -3.42
CA THR A 127 19.16 -0.18 -2.11
C THR A 127 19.41 1.32 -2.21
N ASP A 128 19.98 1.80 -3.33
CA ASP A 128 20.19 3.23 -3.59
C ASP A 128 19.18 3.73 -4.64
N THR A 129 18.16 4.42 -4.17
CA THR A 129 17.15 5.06 -5.01
C THR A 129 17.38 6.57 -5.18
N HIS A 130 18.48 7.10 -4.63
CA HIS A 130 18.83 8.52 -4.75
C HIS A 130 19.49 8.87 -6.08
N GLU A 131 19.78 7.88 -6.94
CA GLU A 131 20.20 8.16 -8.30
C GLU A 131 19.16 9.03 -9.02
N SER A 132 19.62 10.08 -9.69
CA SER A 132 18.76 11.08 -10.33
C SER A 132 17.72 10.51 -11.31
N GLY A 133 18.00 9.33 -11.87
CA GLY A 133 17.08 8.61 -12.75
C GLY A 133 15.89 8.02 -12.02
N VAL A 134 16.16 7.34 -10.91
CA VAL A 134 15.12 6.63 -10.12
C VAL A 134 14.13 7.62 -9.49
N GLU A 135 14.62 8.73 -8.92
CA GLU A 135 13.73 9.74 -8.33
C GLU A 135 12.85 10.43 -9.39
N ARG A 136 13.42 10.75 -10.55
CA ARG A 136 12.62 11.28 -11.66
C ARG A 136 11.53 10.30 -12.11
N ASP A 137 11.86 9.01 -12.18
CA ASP A 137 10.89 8.00 -12.59
C ASP A 137 9.86 7.74 -11.48
N ARG A 138 10.23 7.85 -10.20
CA ARG A 138 9.27 7.86 -9.09
C ARG A 138 8.25 9.00 -9.24
N GLU A 139 8.69 10.21 -9.56
CA GLU A 139 7.79 11.35 -9.81
C GLU A 139 6.83 11.05 -10.98
N ARG A 140 7.30 10.39 -12.04
CA ARG A 140 6.45 9.98 -13.18
C ARG A 140 5.41 8.93 -12.79
N VAL A 141 5.77 7.98 -11.91
CA VAL A 141 4.82 7.00 -11.35
C VAL A 141 3.77 7.72 -10.49
N VAL A 142 4.18 8.59 -9.56
CA VAL A 142 3.29 9.42 -8.72
C VAL A 142 2.31 10.24 -9.56
N ASN A 143 2.80 10.84 -10.66
CA ASN A 143 1.98 11.65 -11.58
C ASN A 143 1.17 10.80 -12.57
N LYS A 144 1.28 9.45 -12.50
CA LYS A 144 0.62 8.51 -13.42
C LYS A 144 0.99 8.71 -14.90
N GLU A 145 2.20 9.20 -15.16
CA GLU A 145 2.78 9.33 -16.50
C GLU A 145 3.29 7.99 -17.04
N ILE A 146 3.71 7.12 -16.14
CA ILE A 146 4.07 5.71 -16.40
C ILE A 146 3.42 4.83 -15.33
N SER A 147 3.15 3.57 -15.67
CA SER A 147 2.77 2.59 -14.64
C SER A 147 4.01 2.13 -13.85
N PHE A 148 3.80 1.64 -12.64
CA PHE A 148 4.89 1.03 -11.87
C PHE A 148 5.43 -0.26 -12.52
N ALA A 149 4.62 -0.90 -13.37
CA ALA A 149 5.03 -2.06 -14.14
C ALA A 149 5.94 -1.71 -15.34
N ASP A 150 5.84 -0.48 -15.85
CA ASP A 150 6.67 0.03 -16.95
C ASP A 150 7.97 0.68 -16.46
N PHE A 151 8.06 0.94 -15.15
CA PHE A 151 9.27 1.44 -14.48
C PHE A 151 10.31 0.35 -14.33
#